data_3b1ce6c23839978b9a76573acbb10d46
#
_entry.id   3b1ce6c23839978b9a76573acbb10d46
#
_cell.length_a   1.000
_cell.length_b   1.000
_cell.length_c   1.000
_cell.angle_alpha   90.00
_cell.angle_beta   90.00
_cell.angle_gamma   90.00
#
_symmetry.space_group_name_H-M   'P 1'
#
loop_
_entity.id
_entity.type
_entity.pdbx_description
1 polymer ?
#
loop_
_entity_poly.entity_id
_entity_poly.type
_entity_poly.pdbx_seq_one_letter_code
_entity_poly.pdbx_strand_id
1 'polypeptide(L)'
;MKKITSFIVLLCVPFVSAWDQKPNKPIDQCSVELPYGVPVYNNPNSVIRCLDGFALQHDNTAKIAPWAGWTLTPQESIGCIPRTDAFVADASIPKGQRAEVSDYAKSGYDKGHMVPDGDLSYNQQVEYESFLMSNMSPQLPNLNRGAWKLLETHTRAW
;
A
#
# COMPACT_ATOMS: atom_id res chain seq x y z
N MET A 1 -32.96 -31.39 22.22
CA MET A 1 -32.75 -30.01 21.75
C MET A 1 -31.48 -29.98 20.93
N LYS A 2 -31.58 -29.90 19.60
CA LYS A 2 -30.41 -29.81 18.69
C LYS A 2 -29.96 -28.35 18.62
N LYS A 3 -28.73 -28.07 19.03
CA LYS A 3 -28.11 -26.74 18.83
C LYS A 3 -27.76 -26.60 17.36
N ILE A 4 -28.42 -25.69 16.67
CA ILE A 4 -28.06 -25.27 15.30
C ILE A 4 -26.94 -24.27 15.46
N THR A 5 -25.71 -24.67 15.14
CA THR A 5 -24.57 -23.75 15.06
C THR A 5 -24.62 -23.13 13.67
N SER A 6 -25.09 -21.86 13.60
CA SER A 6 -25.06 -21.09 12.36
C SER A 6 -23.61 -20.69 12.05
N PHE A 7 -23.04 -21.29 11.04
CA PHE A 7 -21.79 -20.80 10.46
C PHE A 7 -22.12 -19.61 9.55
N ILE A 8 -21.71 -18.40 9.94
CA ILE A 8 -21.71 -17.25 9.06
C ILE A 8 -20.47 -17.40 8.17
N VAL A 9 -20.67 -17.85 6.94
CA VAL A 9 -19.63 -17.81 5.90
C VAL A 9 -19.57 -16.38 5.40
N LEU A 10 -18.52 -15.66 5.78
CA LEU A 10 -18.23 -14.35 5.23
C LEU A 10 -17.77 -14.54 3.77
N LEU A 11 -18.70 -14.36 2.83
CA LEU A 11 -18.40 -14.40 1.41
C LEU A 11 -17.67 -13.12 1.02
N CYS A 12 -16.34 -13.19 0.87
CA CYS A 12 -15.58 -12.18 0.13
C CYS A 12 -15.96 -12.26 -1.35
N VAL A 13 -16.93 -11.45 -1.77
CA VAL A 13 -17.33 -11.38 -3.18
C VAL A 13 -16.43 -10.37 -3.88
N PRO A 14 -15.61 -10.75 -4.87
CA PRO A 14 -14.85 -9.79 -5.65
C PRO A 14 -15.82 -9.01 -6.55
N PHE A 15 -16.00 -7.74 -6.21
CA PHE A 15 -16.70 -6.78 -7.09
C PHE A 15 -15.68 -6.29 -8.11
N VAL A 16 -15.81 -6.69 -9.35
CA VAL A 16 -14.99 -6.19 -10.47
C VAL A 16 -15.60 -4.87 -10.93
N SER A 17 -15.22 -3.78 -10.31
CA SER A 17 -15.41 -2.44 -10.87
C SER A 17 -14.08 -1.93 -11.41
N ALA A 18 -14.13 -1.12 -12.47
CA ALA A 18 -12.95 -0.43 -12.97
C ALA A 18 -12.33 0.39 -11.82
N TRP A 19 -11.05 0.15 -11.54
CA TRP A 19 -10.33 0.83 -10.48
C TRP A 19 -10.02 2.25 -10.93
N ASP A 20 -10.70 3.22 -10.33
CA ASP A 20 -10.34 4.63 -10.50
C ASP A 20 -9.31 5.01 -9.44
N GLN A 21 -8.18 5.56 -9.90
CA GLN A 21 -7.22 6.16 -8.98
C GLN A 21 -7.85 7.42 -8.38
N LYS A 22 -8.10 7.37 -7.08
CA LYS A 22 -8.71 8.48 -6.37
C LYS A 22 -7.78 9.69 -6.31
N PRO A 23 -8.33 10.90 -6.31
CA PRO A 23 -7.54 12.10 -6.03
C PRO A 23 -6.94 12.01 -4.62
N ASN A 24 -5.81 12.69 -4.44
CA ASN A 24 -5.17 12.79 -3.13
C ASN A 24 -6.11 13.45 -2.11
N LYS A 25 -6.28 12.84 -0.94
CA LYS A 25 -7.00 13.46 0.17
C LYS A 25 -6.19 14.64 0.76
N PRO A 26 -6.83 15.67 1.29
CA PRO A 26 -6.16 16.69 2.08
C PRO A 26 -5.39 16.08 3.26
N ILE A 27 -4.28 16.70 3.65
CA ILE A 27 -3.38 16.17 4.70
C ILE A 27 -4.07 16.02 6.08
N ASP A 28 -5.03 16.85 6.38
CA ASP A 28 -5.85 16.78 7.60
C ASP A 28 -6.73 15.52 7.65
N GLN A 29 -6.98 14.88 6.53
CA GLN A 29 -7.69 13.61 6.44
C GLN A 29 -6.79 12.38 6.55
N CYS A 30 -5.47 12.56 6.72
CA CYS A 30 -4.49 11.50 7.00
C CYS A 30 -4.34 11.17 8.50
N SER A 31 -5.20 11.67 9.35
CA SER A 31 -5.01 11.53 10.81
C SER A 31 -5.10 10.09 11.32
N VAL A 32 -5.79 9.22 10.60
CA VAL A 32 -5.89 7.79 10.94
C VAL A 32 -4.58 7.07 10.60
N GLU A 33 -4.02 7.34 9.43
CA GLU A 33 -2.78 6.75 8.93
C GLU A 33 -1.54 7.34 9.62
N LEU A 34 -1.65 8.58 10.11
CA LEU A 34 -0.56 9.33 10.74
C LEU A 34 -0.96 9.84 12.15
N PRO A 35 -1.28 8.97 13.11
CA PRO A 35 -1.79 9.35 14.42
C PRO A 35 -0.79 10.15 15.28
N TYR A 36 0.50 10.06 14.96
CA TYR A 36 1.59 10.78 15.64
C TYR A 36 2.12 11.99 14.87
N GLY A 37 1.40 12.39 13.80
CA GLY A 37 1.78 13.50 12.93
C GLY A 37 2.57 13.08 11.70
N VAL A 38 2.89 14.06 10.88
CA VAL A 38 3.57 13.85 9.60
C VAL A 38 5.08 13.76 9.82
N PRO A 39 5.75 12.70 9.35
CA PRO A 39 7.21 12.63 9.38
C PRO A 39 7.86 13.78 8.59
N VAL A 40 8.96 14.29 9.09
CA VAL A 40 9.66 15.41 8.47
C VAL A 40 10.59 14.92 7.35
N TYR A 41 10.30 15.34 6.13
CA TYR A 41 11.19 15.18 4.98
C TYR A 41 11.22 16.47 4.17
N ASN A 42 12.31 17.20 4.29
CA ASN A 42 12.46 18.54 3.72
C ASN A 42 12.97 18.48 2.27
N ASN A 43 12.09 18.14 1.34
CA ASN A 43 12.34 18.26 -0.10
C ASN A 43 11.18 19.03 -0.75
N PRO A 44 11.40 20.24 -1.29
CA PRO A 44 10.36 21.03 -1.95
C PRO A 44 9.80 20.35 -3.21
N ASN A 45 10.54 19.40 -3.80
CA ASN A 45 10.09 18.61 -4.94
C ASN A 45 9.49 17.26 -4.51
N SER A 46 8.66 17.29 -3.48
CA SER A 46 7.95 16.11 -2.98
C SER A 46 6.48 16.41 -2.75
N VAL A 47 5.66 15.36 -2.70
CA VAL A 47 4.23 15.46 -2.45
C VAL A 47 3.80 14.43 -1.42
N ILE A 48 2.96 14.84 -0.45
CA ILE A 48 2.33 13.92 0.48
C ILE A 48 1.08 13.35 -0.18
N ARG A 49 0.95 12.04 -0.12
CA ARG A 49 -0.18 11.28 -0.62
C ARG A 49 -0.92 10.67 0.56
N CYS A 50 -2.21 11.02 0.70
CA CYS A 50 -3.15 10.41 1.63
C CYS A 50 -4.07 9.49 0.84
N LEU A 51 -3.89 8.20 1.01
CA LEU A 51 -4.67 7.14 0.37
C LEU A 51 -5.71 6.58 1.35
N ASP A 52 -6.50 5.61 0.94
CA ASP A 52 -7.59 5.12 1.81
C ASP A 52 -7.10 4.27 2.99
N GLY A 53 -5.92 3.66 2.90
CA GLY A 53 -5.36 2.80 3.96
C GLY A 53 -3.97 3.18 4.43
N PHE A 54 -3.33 4.16 3.80
CA PHE A 54 -1.98 4.60 4.16
C PHE A 54 -1.66 6.00 3.65
N ALA A 55 -0.60 6.57 4.18
CA ALA A 55 -0.02 7.82 3.69
C ALA A 55 1.46 7.63 3.36
N LEU A 56 1.96 8.40 2.42
CA LEU A 56 3.37 8.45 2.09
C LEU A 56 3.78 9.85 1.61
N GLN A 57 5.06 10.15 1.67
CA GLN A 57 5.62 11.31 0.95
C GLN A 57 6.42 10.78 -0.24
N HIS A 58 6.05 11.21 -1.43
CA HIS A 58 6.75 10.83 -2.66
C HIS A 58 7.75 11.91 -3.04
N ASP A 59 9.01 11.51 -3.23
CA ASP A 59 10.05 12.36 -3.80
C ASP A 59 9.97 12.31 -5.33
N ASN A 60 9.60 13.42 -5.95
CA ASN A 60 9.38 13.50 -7.40
C ASN A 60 10.68 13.44 -8.21
N THR A 61 11.84 13.64 -7.57
CA THR A 61 13.16 13.53 -8.21
C THR A 61 13.65 12.08 -8.17
N ALA A 62 13.63 11.48 -6.97
CA ALA A 62 14.03 10.10 -6.76
C ALA A 62 12.97 9.07 -7.22
N LYS A 63 11.71 9.50 -7.37
CA LYS A 63 10.52 8.70 -7.75
C LYS A 63 10.24 7.54 -6.78
N ILE A 64 10.55 7.74 -5.52
CA ILE A 64 10.30 6.79 -4.44
C ILE A 64 9.73 7.51 -3.22
N ALA A 65 9.18 6.75 -2.27
CA ALA A 65 8.74 7.30 -0.99
C ALA A 65 9.89 7.21 0.04
N PRO A 66 10.37 8.33 0.63
CA PRO A 66 11.29 8.31 1.76
C PRO A 66 10.65 7.78 3.04
N TRP A 67 9.34 7.88 3.17
CA TRP A 67 8.58 7.28 4.25
C TRP A 67 7.16 6.93 3.80
N ALA A 68 6.60 5.94 4.46
CA ALA A 68 5.18 5.60 4.42
C ALA A 68 4.69 5.31 5.84
N GLY A 69 3.42 5.58 6.11
CA GLY A 69 2.78 5.33 7.39
C GLY A 69 1.39 4.77 7.22
N TRP A 70 1.02 3.82 8.06
CA TRP A 70 -0.31 3.22 8.11
C TRP A 70 -0.63 2.77 9.54
N THR A 71 -1.89 2.57 9.80
CA THR A 71 -2.38 1.95 11.03
C THR A 71 -2.99 0.61 10.66
N LEU A 72 -2.66 -0.44 11.39
CA LEU A 72 -3.21 -1.77 11.21
C LEU A 72 -3.94 -2.17 12.50
N THR A 73 -5.23 -2.41 12.40
CA THR A 73 -6.04 -2.94 13.51
C THR A 73 -6.11 -4.47 13.44
N PRO A 74 -6.41 -5.16 14.56
CA PRO A 74 -6.61 -6.62 14.54
C PRO A 74 -7.68 -7.08 13.54
N GLN A 75 -8.71 -6.28 13.28
CA GLN A 75 -9.75 -6.58 12.30
C GLN A 75 -9.23 -6.50 10.86
N GLU A 76 -8.39 -5.51 10.57
CA GLU A 76 -7.79 -5.31 9.25
C GLU A 76 -6.70 -6.35 8.95
N SER A 77 -6.00 -6.84 9.97
CA SER A 77 -4.98 -7.90 9.80
C SER A 77 -5.54 -9.24 9.32
N ILE A 78 -6.88 -9.42 9.37
CA ILE A 78 -7.59 -10.62 8.89
C ILE A 78 -8.17 -10.37 7.48
N GLY A 79 -7.44 -9.67 6.64
CA GLY A 79 -7.88 -9.39 5.27
C GLY A 79 -8.09 -10.66 4.44
N CYS A 80 -9.10 -10.64 3.55
CA CYS A 80 -9.46 -11.76 2.69
C CYS A 80 -9.41 -11.42 1.19
N ILE A 81 -9.05 -10.21 0.84
CA ILE A 81 -8.92 -9.80 -0.57
C ILE A 81 -7.68 -10.47 -1.16
N PRO A 82 -7.83 -11.22 -2.26
CA PRO A 82 -6.69 -11.85 -2.92
C PRO A 82 -5.73 -10.80 -3.48
N ARG A 83 -4.44 -11.06 -3.38
CA ARG A 83 -3.41 -10.25 -3.99
C ARG A 83 -3.62 -10.14 -5.52
N THR A 84 -3.67 -8.91 -6.04
CA THR A 84 -3.96 -8.67 -7.46
C THR A 84 -2.70 -8.59 -8.34
N ASP A 85 -1.55 -8.25 -7.78
CA ASP A 85 -0.31 -7.91 -8.53
C ASP A 85 -0.53 -6.81 -9.60
N ALA A 86 -1.53 -5.96 -9.39
CA ALA A 86 -1.98 -4.94 -10.34
C ALA A 86 -1.08 -3.68 -10.29
N PHE A 87 0.24 -3.87 -10.42
CA PHE A 87 1.19 -2.75 -10.41
C PHE A 87 0.86 -1.71 -11.48
N VAL A 88 0.67 -0.48 -11.06
CA VAL A 88 0.29 0.63 -11.92
C VAL A 88 0.95 1.94 -11.47
N ALA A 89 1.31 2.79 -12.44
CA ALA A 89 1.83 4.11 -12.13
C ALA A 89 0.80 4.97 -11.39
N ASP A 90 1.22 5.73 -10.39
CA ASP A 90 0.33 6.66 -9.67
C ASP A 90 0.00 7.86 -10.56
N ALA A 91 -1.21 7.88 -11.13
CA ALA A 91 -1.64 8.92 -12.06
C ALA A 91 -1.81 10.31 -11.41
N SER A 92 -1.88 10.38 -10.08
CA SER A 92 -1.95 11.66 -9.36
C SER A 92 -0.62 12.41 -9.32
N ILE A 93 0.48 11.70 -9.63
CA ILE A 93 1.82 12.27 -9.74
C ILE A 93 2.13 12.46 -11.23
N PRO A 94 2.60 13.64 -11.66
CA PRO A 94 2.85 13.93 -13.08
C PRO A 94 3.81 12.92 -13.72
N LYS A 95 3.54 12.54 -14.96
CA LYS A 95 4.45 11.72 -15.75
C LYS A 95 5.84 12.36 -15.80
N GLY A 96 6.89 11.56 -15.60
CA GLY A 96 8.27 12.04 -15.49
C GLY A 96 8.71 12.28 -14.04
N GLN A 97 7.78 12.54 -13.11
CA GLN A 97 8.05 12.72 -11.68
C GLN A 97 7.66 11.48 -10.86
N ARG A 98 6.98 10.51 -11.45
CA ARG A 98 6.55 9.24 -10.83
C ARG A 98 7.35 8.06 -11.37
N ALA A 99 7.41 6.99 -10.59
CA ALA A 99 7.90 5.71 -11.09
C ALA A 99 6.89 5.08 -12.04
N GLU A 100 7.40 4.45 -13.09
CA GLU A 100 6.64 3.64 -14.03
C GLU A 100 7.00 2.14 -13.81
N VAL A 101 6.08 1.25 -14.14
CA VAL A 101 6.33 -0.20 -14.05
C VAL A 101 7.55 -0.62 -14.88
N SER A 102 7.76 0.05 -16.02
CA SER A 102 8.90 -0.18 -16.90
C SER A 102 10.25 0.14 -16.29
N ASP A 103 10.32 1.04 -15.30
CA ASP A 103 11.57 1.44 -14.64
C ASP A 103 12.22 0.27 -13.90
N TYR A 104 11.41 -0.72 -13.49
CA TYR A 104 11.88 -1.93 -12.83
C TYR A 104 12.23 -3.07 -13.80
N ALA A 105 11.85 -2.97 -15.07
CA ALA A 105 12.11 -4.02 -16.04
C ALA A 105 13.61 -4.19 -16.26
N LYS A 106 14.12 -5.40 -15.99
CA LYS A 106 15.56 -5.75 -16.12
C LYS A 106 16.51 -4.88 -15.26
N SER A 107 15.98 -4.21 -14.23
CA SER A 107 16.76 -3.37 -13.32
C SER A 107 17.61 -4.19 -12.33
N GLY A 108 17.27 -5.45 -12.11
CA GLY A 108 17.85 -6.28 -11.05
C GLY A 108 17.18 -6.08 -9.67
N TYR A 109 16.19 -5.19 -9.57
CA TYR A 109 15.43 -4.93 -8.36
C TYR A 109 13.99 -5.42 -8.48
N ASP A 110 13.44 -5.88 -7.36
CA ASP A 110 12.01 -6.12 -7.19
C ASP A 110 11.28 -4.79 -6.94
N LYS A 111 10.00 -4.74 -7.30
CA LYS A 111 9.06 -3.73 -6.83
C LYS A 111 8.68 -4.07 -5.39
N GLY A 112 9.47 -3.59 -4.43
CA GLY A 112 9.24 -3.84 -3.00
C GLY A 112 8.22 -2.87 -2.44
N HIS A 113 7.22 -3.40 -1.75
CA HIS A 113 6.23 -2.58 -1.07
C HIS A 113 6.83 -1.82 0.11
N MET A 114 6.46 -0.55 0.26
CA MET A 114 6.71 0.22 1.48
C MET A 114 5.65 -0.11 2.54
N VAL A 115 4.38 -0.05 2.17
CA VAL A 115 3.25 -0.57 2.96
C VAL A 115 2.81 -1.90 2.35
N PRO A 116 2.88 -3.02 3.10
CA PRO A 116 2.61 -4.35 2.55
C PRO A 116 1.17 -4.50 2.07
N ASP A 117 0.96 -5.16 0.91
CA ASP A 117 -0.38 -5.49 0.43
C ASP A 117 -1.16 -6.38 1.40
N GLY A 118 -0.46 -7.27 2.09
CA GLY A 118 -1.07 -8.14 3.11
C GLY A 118 -1.66 -7.39 4.30
N ASP A 119 -1.16 -6.20 4.63
CA ASP A 119 -1.72 -5.33 5.68
C ASP A 119 -2.96 -4.56 5.18
N LEU A 120 -3.13 -4.46 3.86
CA LEU A 120 -4.16 -3.70 3.18
C LEU A 120 -5.25 -4.58 2.52
N SER A 121 -5.19 -5.88 2.73
CA SER A 121 -6.09 -6.87 2.11
C SER A 121 -7.49 -6.95 2.75
N TYR A 122 -7.85 -6.01 3.61
CA TYR A 122 -9.18 -5.91 4.23
C TYR A 122 -10.22 -5.18 3.37
N ASN A 123 -9.77 -4.41 2.40
CA ASN A 123 -10.63 -3.64 1.49
C ASN A 123 -10.03 -3.68 0.08
N GLN A 124 -10.87 -3.89 -0.92
CA GLN A 124 -10.44 -4.08 -2.31
C GLN A 124 -9.79 -2.83 -2.91
N GLN A 125 -10.32 -1.64 -2.61
CA GLN A 125 -9.74 -0.38 -3.07
C GLN A 125 -8.38 -0.12 -2.41
N VAL A 126 -8.28 -0.39 -1.11
CA VAL A 126 -7.04 -0.21 -0.33
C VAL A 126 -5.96 -1.19 -0.80
N GLU A 127 -6.33 -2.45 -1.07
CA GLU A 127 -5.42 -3.44 -1.66
C GLU A 127 -4.92 -2.98 -3.03
N TYR A 128 -5.80 -2.53 -3.92
CA TYR A 128 -5.40 -1.98 -5.21
C TYR A 128 -4.44 -0.79 -5.07
N GLU A 129 -4.70 0.13 -4.14
CA GLU A 129 -3.83 1.29 -3.89
C GLU A 129 -2.43 0.86 -3.40
N SER A 130 -2.31 -0.30 -2.75
CA SER A 130 -1.00 -0.83 -2.35
C SER A 130 -0.08 -1.10 -3.52
N PHE A 131 -0.62 -1.37 -4.73
CA PHE A 131 0.13 -1.64 -5.96
C PHE A 131 0.46 -0.39 -6.79
N LEU A 132 0.13 0.81 -6.31
CA LEU A 132 0.60 2.04 -6.92
C LEU A 132 2.13 2.12 -6.86
N MET A 133 2.76 2.48 -7.98
CA MET A 133 4.22 2.60 -8.06
C MET A 133 4.81 3.63 -7.09
N SER A 134 4.00 4.55 -6.56
CA SER A 134 4.39 5.47 -5.47
C SER A 134 4.64 4.75 -4.14
N ASN A 135 4.03 3.57 -3.92
CA ASN A 135 4.28 2.69 -2.76
C ASN A 135 5.43 1.70 -2.99
N MET A 136 6.10 1.75 -4.14
CA MET A 136 7.18 0.84 -4.48
C MET A 136 8.55 1.45 -4.24
N SER A 137 9.45 0.65 -3.67
CA SER A 137 10.87 0.94 -3.54
C SER A 137 11.69 -0.13 -4.26
N PRO A 138 12.80 0.23 -4.95
CA PRO A 138 13.69 -0.75 -5.55
C PRO A 138 14.40 -1.55 -4.45
N GLN A 139 14.01 -2.80 -4.28
CA GLN A 139 14.57 -3.70 -3.28
C GLN A 139 15.36 -4.84 -3.95
N LEU A 140 16.50 -5.19 -3.38
CA LEU A 140 17.21 -6.39 -3.82
C LEU A 140 16.32 -7.63 -3.59
N PRO A 141 16.26 -8.59 -4.54
CA PRO A 141 15.38 -9.76 -4.42
C PRO A 141 15.56 -10.53 -3.12
N ASN A 142 16.80 -10.70 -2.66
CA ASN A 142 17.08 -11.41 -1.41
C ASN A 142 16.57 -10.66 -0.17
N LEU A 143 16.53 -9.32 -0.21
CA LEU A 143 15.92 -8.51 0.85
C LEU A 143 14.40 -8.63 0.78
N ASN A 144 13.81 -8.28 -0.37
CA ASN A 144 12.37 -8.23 -0.56
C ASN A 144 11.67 -9.57 -0.25
N ARG A 145 12.21 -10.65 -0.82
CA ARG A 145 11.63 -12.00 -0.69
C ARG A 145 12.07 -12.72 0.59
N GLY A 146 13.04 -12.16 1.32
CA GLY A 146 13.62 -12.71 2.55
C GLY A 146 13.25 -11.91 3.80
N ALA A 147 14.21 -11.16 4.34
CA ALA A 147 14.08 -10.47 5.63
C ALA A 147 12.93 -9.46 5.65
N TRP A 148 12.67 -8.74 4.54
CA TRP A 148 11.56 -7.79 4.45
C TRP A 148 10.21 -8.49 4.55
N LYS A 149 9.99 -9.53 3.73
CA LYS A 149 8.76 -10.36 3.80
C LYS A 149 8.55 -10.95 5.19
N LEU A 150 9.63 -11.36 5.87
CA LEU A 150 9.53 -11.89 7.23
C LEU A 150 9.08 -10.81 8.21
N LEU A 151 9.64 -9.59 8.11
CA LEU A 151 9.24 -8.44 8.92
C LEU A 151 7.75 -8.13 8.74
N GLU A 152 7.27 -8.00 7.49
CA GLU A 152 5.86 -7.78 7.15
C GLU A 152 4.94 -8.84 7.78
N THR A 153 5.36 -10.10 7.77
CA THR A 153 4.60 -11.20 8.38
C THR A 153 4.55 -11.06 9.91
N HIS A 154 5.63 -10.65 10.53
CA HIS A 154 5.67 -10.49 11.99
C HIS A 154 4.87 -9.28 12.46
N THR A 155 4.88 -8.15 11.73
CA THR A 155 4.08 -6.96 12.10
C THR A 155 2.59 -7.26 12.14
N ARG A 156 2.09 -8.12 11.25
CA ARG A 156 0.69 -8.58 11.28
C ARG A 156 0.34 -9.51 12.46
N ALA A 157 1.35 -10.11 13.07
CA ALA A 157 1.17 -11.03 14.20
C ALA A 157 1.23 -10.34 15.57
N TRP A 158 1.62 -9.09 15.63
CA TRP A 158 1.71 -8.29 16.86
C TRP A 158 0.39 -7.57 17.15
#